data_feacd5aa707635be7d927b882e19e4a1
#
_entry.id   feacd5aa707635be7d927b882e19e4a1
#
_cell.length_a   1.000
_cell.length_b   1.000
_cell.length_c   1.000
_cell.angle_alpha   90.00
_cell.angle_beta   90.00
_cell.angle_gamma   90.00
#
_symmetry.space_group_name_H-M   'P 1'
#
loop_
_entity.id
_entity.type
_entity.pdbx_description
1 polymer ?
#
loop_
_entity_poly.entity_id
_entity_poly.type
_entity_poly.pdbx_seq_one_letter_code
_entity_poly.pdbx_strand_id
1 'polypeptide(L)'
;MRNSSKISRSLIGAVTVVCSIGLALVAGELAFRRQVEGTWAAVIGGIFSGSVPYSELRGDQWVIADPELGYRLNPQHKNVNSLGLHHPEIPLKKPPGAKRILVIGDSVAAGSKGFVAILHDQLKDRVDVINGATPGYTIYQERLALERDLIHLEPDLVILQYCTNDHHKFLHRFDSEARLLITESTRWVLVPDENDPLFWLPHNSYIVGRMRLALFLWRANQGAGYPWDILPDFATAWRDQGWRDYREQFSAIHRLVDDKGIKLAVVAAPLASQFDEGIPPEDAEYVLKPQLELAKMCDEYGVPMLDLYRVFDGRKVPLFSGDGIHFNPEGHRVTARALEEFLEANRLIPGS
;
A
#
# COMPACT_ATOMS: atom_id res chain seq x y z
N MET A 1 38.98 -49.44 24.03
CA MET A 1 38.18 -49.66 22.80
C MET A 1 36.63 -49.60 22.97
N ARG A 2 36.08 -49.66 24.19
CA ARG A 2 34.58 -49.58 24.41
C ARG A 2 33.94 -48.20 24.27
N ASN A 3 34.71 -47.09 24.37
CA ASN A 3 34.16 -45.72 24.28
C ASN A 3 33.95 -45.22 22.85
N SER A 4 34.74 -45.63 21.87
CA SER A 4 34.62 -45.22 20.49
C SER A 4 33.31 -45.72 19.80
N SER A 5 32.87 -46.92 20.19
CA SER A 5 31.65 -47.49 19.62
C SER A 5 30.32 -46.84 20.14
N LYS A 6 30.35 -46.31 21.37
CA LYS A 6 29.22 -45.58 21.94
C LYS A 6 29.06 -44.20 21.33
N ILE A 7 30.17 -43.47 21.12
CA ILE A 7 30.19 -42.14 20.48
C ILE A 7 29.72 -42.28 19.03
N SER A 8 30.18 -43.29 18.29
CA SER A 8 29.74 -43.53 16.90
C SER A 8 28.22 -43.81 16.79
N ARG A 9 27.67 -44.60 17.69
CA ARG A 9 26.21 -44.92 17.70
C ARG A 9 25.37 -43.69 18.06
N SER A 10 25.81 -42.84 18.99
CA SER A 10 25.15 -41.61 19.36
C SER A 10 25.19 -40.58 18.21
N LEU A 11 26.30 -40.51 17.51
CA LEU A 11 26.45 -39.62 16.33
C LEU A 11 25.56 -40.07 15.17
N ILE A 12 25.52 -41.37 14.88
CA ILE A 12 24.62 -41.93 13.86
C ILE A 12 23.17 -41.65 14.21
N GLY A 13 22.76 -41.85 15.47
CA GLY A 13 21.41 -41.56 15.93
C GLY A 13 21.05 -40.08 15.76
N ALA A 14 21.96 -39.16 16.12
CA ALA A 14 21.75 -37.74 15.95
C ALA A 14 21.63 -37.32 14.46
N VAL A 15 22.49 -37.85 13.59
CA VAL A 15 22.41 -37.64 12.15
C VAL A 15 21.12 -38.15 11.56
N THR A 16 20.69 -39.36 11.97
CA THR A 16 19.41 -39.96 11.52
C THR A 16 18.23 -39.06 11.89
N VAL A 17 18.17 -38.55 13.13
CA VAL A 17 17.12 -37.63 13.58
C VAL A 17 17.12 -36.34 12.77
N VAL A 18 18.28 -35.72 12.57
CA VAL A 18 18.39 -34.48 11.77
C VAL A 18 17.94 -34.69 10.32
N CYS A 19 18.37 -35.78 9.68
CA CYS A 19 17.95 -36.13 8.33
C CYS A 19 16.45 -36.40 8.25
N SER A 20 15.87 -37.09 9.23
CA SER A 20 14.42 -37.40 9.28
C SER A 20 13.61 -36.10 9.43
N ILE A 21 14.03 -35.18 10.29
CA ILE A 21 13.39 -33.88 10.42
C ILE A 21 13.52 -33.09 9.11
N GLY A 22 14.67 -33.06 8.47
CA GLY A 22 14.89 -32.40 7.19
C GLY A 22 13.97 -32.96 6.09
N LEU A 23 13.85 -34.28 5.98
CA LEU A 23 12.93 -34.92 5.03
C LEU A 23 11.47 -34.62 5.33
N ALA A 24 11.07 -34.59 6.59
CA ALA A 24 9.70 -34.22 6.98
C ALA A 24 9.37 -32.76 6.62
N LEU A 25 10.33 -31.84 6.84
CA LEU A 25 10.14 -30.44 6.45
C LEU A 25 10.03 -30.27 4.92
N VAL A 26 10.87 -30.95 4.15
CA VAL A 26 10.79 -30.93 2.68
C VAL A 26 9.46 -31.51 2.19
N ALA A 27 9.04 -32.63 2.74
CA ALA A 27 7.75 -33.26 2.39
C ALA A 27 6.56 -32.34 2.75
N GLY A 28 6.60 -31.73 3.92
CA GLY A 28 5.61 -30.74 4.36
C GLY A 28 5.58 -29.51 3.45
N GLU A 29 6.75 -28.98 3.09
CA GLU A 29 6.88 -27.85 2.16
C GLU A 29 6.25 -28.18 0.78
N LEU A 30 6.58 -29.33 0.21
CA LEU A 30 6.04 -29.77 -1.07
C LEU A 30 4.51 -29.99 -1.01
N ALA A 31 4.02 -30.58 0.06
CA ALA A 31 2.58 -30.77 0.26
C ALA A 31 1.84 -29.44 0.38
N PHE A 32 2.41 -28.49 1.13
CA PHE A 32 1.82 -27.17 1.31
C PHE A 32 1.84 -26.37 -0.01
N ARG A 33 2.97 -26.39 -0.74
CA ARG A 33 3.06 -25.78 -2.08
C ARG A 33 2.02 -26.37 -3.02
N ARG A 34 1.86 -27.71 -3.02
CA ARG A 34 0.86 -28.37 -3.86
C ARG A 34 -0.57 -27.94 -3.52
N GLN A 35 -0.86 -27.70 -2.26
CA GLN A 35 -2.16 -27.21 -1.81
C GLN A 35 -2.42 -25.77 -2.30
N VAL A 36 -1.42 -24.89 -2.21
CA VAL A 36 -1.54 -23.48 -2.59
C VAL A 36 -1.49 -23.30 -4.12
N GLU A 37 -0.59 -23.98 -4.80
CA GLU A 37 -0.34 -23.77 -6.22
C GLU A 37 -1.24 -24.60 -7.15
N GLY A 38 -1.98 -25.56 -6.59
CA GLY A 38 -2.98 -26.34 -7.30
C GLY A 38 -2.43 -27.42 -8.24
N THR A 39 -1.22 -27.34 -8.77
CA THR A 39 -0.61 -28.33 -9.65
C THR A 39 0.87 -28.59 -9.34
N TRP A 40 1.39 -29.80 -9.63
CA TRP A 40 2.81 -30.10 -9.47
C TRP A 40 3.70 -29.31 -10.45
N ALA A 41 3.20 -28.98 -11.63
CA ALA A 41 3.94 -28.15 -12.58
C ALA A 41 4.18 -26.73 -12.04
N ALA A 42 3.18 -26.13 -11.37
CA ALA A 42 3.32 -24.85 -10.72
C ALA A 42 4.28 -24.91 -9.52
N VAL A 43 4.22 -25.97 -8.70
CA VAL A 43 5.16 -26.21 -7.59
C VAL A 43 6.60 -26.24 -8.09
N ILE A 44 6.87 -27.02 -9.15
CA ILE A 44 8.20 -27.13 -9.72
C ILE A 44 8.65 -25.78 -10.30
N GLY A 45 7.78 -25.14 -11.07
CA GLY A 45 8.06 -23.82 -11.62
C GLY A 45 8.39 -22.78 -10.53
N GLY A 46 7.60 -22.74 -9.47
CA GLY A 46 7.80 -21.84 -8.32
C GLY A 46 9.12 -22.07 -7.56
N ILE A 47 9.54 -23.33 -7.42
CA ILE A 47 10.84 -23.65 -6.79
C ILE A 47 12.00 -23.09 -7.60
N PHE A 48 11.95 -23.20 -8.93
CA PHE A 48 13.02 -22.74 -9.79
C PHE A 48 12.99 -21.21 -10.07
N SER A 49 11.83 -20.60 -10.03
CA SER A 49 11.69 -19.14 -10.26
C SER A 49 11.92 -18.29 -9.01
N GLY A 50 12.01 -18.91 -7.81
CA GLY A 50 12.10 -18.18 -6.54
C GLY A 50 10.86 -17.34 -6.22
N SER A 51 9.78 -17.48 -6.99
CA SER A 51 8.54 -16.75 -6.73
C SER A 51 7.76 -17.39 -5.60
N VAL A 52 7.39 -16.61 -4.59
CA VAL A 52 6.38 -16.99 -3.60
C VAL A 52 5.01 -16.73 -4.25
N PRO A 53 4.25 -17.78 -4.62
CA PRO A 53 2.97 -17.54 -5.25
C PRO A 53 1.98 -17.02 -4.22
N TYR A 54 1.67 -15.75 -4.29
CA TYR A 54 0.52 -15.19 -3.61
C TYR A 54 -0.71 -15.49 -4.47
N SER A 55 -1.47 -16.54 -4.09
CA SER A 55 -2.56 -17.08 -4.90
C SER A 55 -3.72 -16.12 -5.15
N GLU A 56 -3.86 -15.08 -4.34
CA GLU A 56 -4.95 -14.11 -4.44
C GLU A 56 -4.78 -13.11 -5.59
N LEU A 57 -3.58 -12.92 -6.12
CA LEU A 57 -3.29 -11.97 -7.20
C LEU A 57 -3.09 -12.60 -8.58
N ARG A 58 -3.14 -13.93 -8.68
CA ARG A 58 -2.95 -14.66 -9.94
C ARG A 58 -4.15 -14.65 -10.89
N GLY A 59 -5.34 -14.22 -10.44
CA GLY A 59 -6.58 -14.40 -11.20
C GLY A 59 -6.85 -13.35 -12.27
N ASP A 60 -6.52 -12.10 -12.05
CA ASP A 60 -7.17 -11.01 -12.80
C ASP A 60 -6.23 -10.15 -13.67
N GLN A 61 -4.91 -10.36 -13.66
CA GLN A 61 -3.94 -9.50 -14.39
C GLN A 61 -4.31 -7.99 -14.33
N TRP A 62 -4.73 -7.53 -13.14
CA TRP A 62 -5.16 -6.15 -12.94
C TRP A 62 -4.00 -5.14 -13.07
N VAL A 63 -2.76 -5.65 -12.97
CA VAL A 63 -1.53 -4.89 -13.19
C VAL A 63 -0.66 -5.52 -14.26
N ILE A 64 0.21 -4.69 -14.85
CA ILE A 64 1.30 -5.09 -15.71
C ILE A 64 2.61 -4.52 -15.15
N ALA A 65 3.72 -5.21 -15.43
CA ALA A 65 5.04 -4.78 -14.97
C ALA A 65 5.41 -3.42 -15.59
N ASP A 66 6.07 -2.59 -14.80
CA ASP A 66 6.64 -1.31 -15.23
C ASP A 66 8.05 -1.20 -14.63
N PRO A 67 9.09 -0.88 -15.42
CA PRO A 67 10.48 -0.95 -14.98
C PRO A 67 10.83 0.11 -13.91
N GLU A 68 10.12 1.23 -13.85
CA GLU A 68 10.39 2.32 -12.92
C GLU A 68 9.40 2.34 -11.75
N LEU A 69 8.10 2.15 -12.04
CA LEU A 69 7.03 2.09 -11.05
C LEU A 69 6.93 0.71 -10.38
N GLY A 70 7.63 -0.29 -10.90
CA GLY A 70 7.46 -1.69 -10.51
C GLY A 70 6.23 -2.32 -11.18
N TYR A 71 5.11 -1.64 -11.15
CA TYR A 71 3.86 -2.04 -11.81
C TYR A 71 2.98 -0.82 -12.11
N ARG A 72 2.02 -1.02 -13.00
CA ARG A 72 0.93 -0.07 -13.28
C ARG A 72 -0.36 -0.82 -13.58
N LEU A 73 -1.50 -0.16 -13.51
CA LEU A 73 -2.78 -0.76 -13.87
C LEU A 73 -2.78 -1.24 -15.33
N ASN A 74 -3.38 -2.40 -15.55
CA ASN A 74 -3.50 -3.00 -16.88
C ASN A 74 -4.65 -2.36 -17.66
N PRO A 75 -4.37 -1.65 -18.78
CA PRO A 75 -5.42 -1.03 -19.59
C PRO A 75 -6.42 -2.02 -20.21
N GLN A 76 -6.09 -3.32 -20.22
CA GLN A 76 -7.01 -4.37 -20.70
C GLN A 76 -7.94 -4.90 -19.60
N HIS A 77 -7.74 -4.47 -18.34
CA HIS A 77 -8.61 -4.87 -17.26
C HIS A 77 -9.95 -4.11 -17.32
N LYS A 78 -11.05 -4.82 -17.08
CA LYS A 78 -12.45 -4.34 -17.26
C LYS A 78 -12.83 -3.03 -16.57
N ASN A 79 -12.09 -2.64 -15.52
CA ASN A 79 -12.35 -1.43 -14.73
C ASN A 79 -11.28 -0.35 -14.92
N VAL A 80 -10.46 -0.48 -15.96
CA VAL A 80 -9.33 0.41 -16.24
C VAL A 80 -9.48 0.92 -17.66
N ASN A 81 -9.30 2.22 -17.89
CA ASN A 81 -9.36 2.81 -19.22
C ASN A 81 -8.08 2.59 -20.03
N SER A 82 -8.08 3.04 -21.27
CA SER A 82 -6.94 2.90 -22.19
C SER A 82 -5.64 3.58 -21.70
N LEU A 83 -5.76 4.54 -20.77
CA LEU A 83 -4.62 5.23 -20.15
C LEU A 83 -4.12 4.52 -18.87
N GLY A 84 -4.74 3.42 -18.46
CA GLY A 84 -4.38 2.72 -17.23
C GLY A 84 -4.95 3.38 -15.97
N LEU A 85 -6.14 3.99 -16.03
CA LEU A 85 -6.78 4.69 -14.90
C LEU A 85 -8.11 4.06 -14.53
N HIS A 86 -8.45 4.09 -13.25
CA HIS A 86 -9.80 3.78 -12.75
C HIS A 86 -10.79 4.91 -13.04
N HIS A 87 -10.93 5.24 -14.31
CA HIS A 87 -11.72 6.37 -14.79
C HIS A 87 -12.39 6.02 -16.14
N PRO A 88 -13.52 6.65 -16.51
CA PRO A 88 -14.03 6.56 -17.88
C PRO A 88 -12.96 6.98 -18.92
N GLU A 89 -13.17 6.63 -20.20
CA GLU A 89 -12.27 7.07 -21.27
C GLU A 89 -12.21 8.60 -21.36
N ILE A 90 -11.02 9.14 -21.39
CA ILE A 90 -10.76 10.58 -21.51
C ILE A 90 -9.67 10.84 -22.56
N PRO A 91 -9.71 11.95 -23.26
CA PRO A 91 -8.60 12.35 -24.12
C PRO A 91 -7.40 12.73 -23.26
N LEU A 92 -6.20 12.28 -23.63
CA LEU A 92 -4.96 12.65 -22.95
C LEU A 92 -4.82 14.17 -22.90
N LYS A 93 -4.98 14.82 -24.06
CA LYS A 93 -4.94 16.28 -24.15
C LYS A 93 -6.27 16.90 -23.68
N LYS A 94 -6.19 17.86 -22.77
CA LYS A 94 -7.35 18.55 -22.23
C LYS A 94 -8.07 19.34 -23.32
N PRO A 95 -9.39 19.19 -23.52
CA PRO A 95 -10.16 20.02 -24.45
C PRO A 95 -10.09 21.50 -24.08
N PRO A 96 -10.16 22.42 -25.05
CA PRO A 96 -10.19 23.85 -24.79
C PRO A 96 -11.33 24.23 -23.83
N GLY A 97 -11.01 24.98 -22.78
CA GLY A 97 -11.97 25.41 -21.76
C GLY A 97 -12.33 24.36 -20.70
N ALA A 98 -11.96 23.10 -20.90
CA ALA A 98 -12.17 22.07 -19.87
C ALA A 98 -11.30 22.32 -18.64
N LYS A 99 -11.80 21.92 -17.48
CA LYS A 99 -11.09 21.94 -16.20
C LYS A 99 -10.89 20.55 -15.69
N ARG A 100 -9.74 20.27 -15.06
CA ARG A 100 -9.39 18.96 -14.54
C ARG A 100 -8.85 19.02 -13.12
N ILE A 101 -9.38 18.15 -12.28
CA ILE A 101 -8.82 17.78 -10.98
C ILE A 101 -8.26 16.37 -11.13
N LEU A 102 -7.00 16.18 -10.78
CA LEU A 102 -6.36 14.86 -10.77
C LEU A 102 -6.16 14.42 -9.33
N VAL A 103 -6.71 13.28 -8.95
CA VAL A 103 -6.44 12.65 -7.65
C VAL A 103 -5.38 11.57 -7.84
N ILE A 104 -4.27 11.69 -7.14
CA ILE A 104 -3.23 10.67 -7.01
C ILE A 104 -3.26 10.09 -5.60
N GLY A 105 -2.85 8.86 -5.43
CA GLY A 105 -2.93 8.14 -4.16
C GLY A 105 -2.83 6.63 -4.34
N ASP A 106 -3.15 5.93 -3.26
CA ASP A 106 -3.09 4.48 -3.17
C ASP A 106 -4.48 3.80 -3.30
N SER A 107 -4.62 2.63 -2.65
CA SER A 107 -5.86 1.84 -2.66
C SER A 107 -7.06 2.52 -2.00
N VAL A 108 -6.84 3.50 -1.11
CA VAL A 108 -7.93 4.24 -0.45
C VAL A 108 -8.66 5.15 -1.44
N ALA A 109 -7.93 5.74 -2.41
CA ALA A 109 -8.51 6.57 -3.47
C ALA A 109 -8.85 5.76 -4.74
N ALA A 110 -8.17 4.63 -4.95
CA ALA A 110 -8.33 3.84 -6.18
C ALA A 110 -9.73 3.20 -6.31
N GLY A 111 -10.05 2.83 -7.54
CA GLY A 111 -11.27 2.11 -7.87
C GLY A 111 -12.38 2.96 -8.45
N SER A 112 -13.29 2.30 -9.17
CA SER A 112 -14.37 2.94 -9.95
C SER A 112 -15.61 3.27 -9.13
N LYS A 113 -15.64 2.99 -7.82
CA LYS A 113 -16.78 3.19 -6.92
C LYS A 113 -16.42 3.91 -5.62
N GLY A 114 -15.18 4.37 -5.50
CA GLY A 114 -14.67 5.09 -4.35
C GLY A 114 -15.11 6.56 -4.30
N PHE A 115 -14.61 7.30 -3.33
CA PHE A 115 -14.95 8.71 -3.13
C PHE A 115 -14.57 9.59 -4.33
N VAL A 116 -13.52 9.23 -5.08
CA VAL A 116 -13.11 9.97 -6.29
C VAL A 116 -14.16 9.83 -7.39
N ALA A 117 -14.73 8.64 -7.59
CA ALA A 117 -15.81 8.43 -8.56
C ALA A 117 -17.10 9.17 -8.15
N ILE A 118 -17.41 9.17 -6.85
CA ILE A 118 -18.55 9.94 -6.32
C ILE A 118 -18.36 11.44 -6.56
N LEU A 119 -17.18 11.97 -6.26
CA LEU A 119 -16.83 13.37 -6.47
C LEU A 119 -16.88 13.74 -7.97
N HIS A 120 -16.40 12.84 -8.85
CA HIS A 120 -16.53 13.01 -10.30
C HIS A 120 -18.01 13.17 -10.70
N ASP A 121 -18.89 12.30 -10.24
CA ASP A 121 -20.32 12.37 -10.55
C ASP A 121 -20.99 13.66 -10.03
N GLN A 122 -20.56 14.15 -8.86
CA GLN A 122 -21.04 15.39 -8.26
C GLN A 122 -20.59 16.64 -9.04
N LEU A 123 -19.38 16.64 -9.58
CA LEU A 123 -18.74 17.80 -10.19
C LEU A 123 -18.68 17.77 -11.72
N LYS A 124 -19.10 16.69 -12.39
CA LYS A 124 -18.91 16.45 -13.84
C LYS A 124 -19.39 17.55 -14.77
N ASP A 125 -20.39 18.34 -14.35
CA ASP A 125 -20.90 19.47 -15.14
C ASP A 125 -20.04 20.73 -14.98
N ARG A 126 -19.08 20.74 -14.05
CA ARG A 126 -18.19 21.88 -13.72
C ARG A 126 -16.72 21.57 -14.00
N VAL A 127 -16.28 20.37 -13.65
CA VAL A 127 -14.88 19.97 -13.72
C VAL A 127 -14.77 18.45 -13.87
N ASP A 128 -13.81 17.99 -14.66
CA ASP A 128 -13.49 16.56 -14.79
C ASP A 128 -12.58 16.12 -13.64
N VAL A 129 -13.05 15.21 -12.78
CA VAL A 129 -12.29 14.68 -11.63
C VAL A 129 -11.74 13.32 -12.01
N ILE A 130 -10.45 13.26 -12.29
CA ILE A 130 -9.75 12.07 -12.80
C ILE A 130 -9.16 11.28 -11.64
N ASN A 131 -9.44 9.99 -11.60
CA ASN A 131 -8.82 9.07 -10.64
C ASN A 131 -7.52 8.50 -11.21
N GLY A 132 -6.38 9.03 -10.77
CA GLY A 132 -5.03 8.58 -11.08
C GLY A 132 -4.42 7.68 -10.00
N ALA A 133 -5.17 7.34 -8.96
CA ALA A 133 -4.69 6.51 -7.86
C ALA A 133 -4.50 5.04 -8.28
N THR A 134 -3.47 4.40 -7.75
CA THR A 134 -3.15 3.00 -8.02
C THR A 134 -2.99 2.23 -6.72
N PRO A 135 -3.71 1.11 -6.51
CA PRO A 135 -3.62 0.35 -5.27
C PRO A 135 -2.18 -0.05 -4.93
N GLY A 136 -1.78 0.22 -3.68
CA GLY A 136 -0.45 -0.11 -3.16
C GLY A 136 0.68 0.79 -3.64
N TYR A 137 0.38 1.90 -4.30
CA TYR A 137 1.38 2.94 -4.54
C TYR A 137 1.75 3.62 -3.23
N THR A 138 2.93 4.17 -3.21
CA THR A 138 3.51 5.00 -2.15
C THR A 138 3.79 6.37 -2.73
N ILE A 139 4.07 7.36 -1.90
CA ILE A 139 4.37 8.72 -2.38
C ILE A 139 5.50 8.74 -3.43
N TYR A 140 6.46 7.80 -3.35
CA TYR A 140 7.53 7.67 -4.36
C TYR A 140 6.96 7.31 -5.74
N GLN A 141 6.05 6.33 -5.79
CA GLN A 141 5.43 5.89 -7.04
C GLN A 141 4.41 6.92 -7.55
N GLU A 142 3.67 7.56 -6.66
CA GLU A 142 2.72 8.63 -6.99
C GLU A 142 3.42 9.83 -7.62
N ARG A 143 4.56 10.26 -7.03
CA ARG A 143 5.41 11.31 -7.61
C ARG A 143 5.91 10.92 -9.00
N LEU A 144 6.43 9.71 -9.14
CA LEU A 144 6.99 9.24 -10.41
C LEU A 144 5.90 9.08 -11.48
N ALA A 145 4.72 8.56 -11.11
CA ALA A 145 3.58 8.46 -12.01
C ALA A 145 3.05 9.84 -12.42
N LEU A 146 3.01 10.80 -11.48
CA LEU A 146 2.63 12.18 -11.78
C LEU A 146 3.61 12.81 -12.77
N GLU A 147 4.91 12.73 -12.49
CA GLU A 147 5.96 13.35 -13.30
C GLU A 147 6.02 12.78 -14.71
N ARG A 148 5.92 11.45 -14.84
CA ARG A 148 6.12 10.73 -16.10
C ARG A 148 4.87 10.70 -16.98
N ASP A 149 3.72 10.41 -16.37
CA ASP A 149 2.52 10.05 -17.13
C ASP A 149 1.36 11.03 -16.87
N LEU A 150 0.99 11.25 -15.59
CA LEU A 150 -0.28 11.88 -15.26
C LEU A 150 -0.28 13.41 -15.46
N ILE A 151 0.87 14.05 -15.42
CA ILE A 151 1.00 15.49 -15.66
C ILE A 151 0.57 15.88 -17.08
N HIS A 152 0.68 14.96 -18.03
CA HIS A 152 0.26 15.15 -19.43
C HIS A 152 -1.27 15.19 -19.60
N LEU A 153 -2.03 14.86 -18.55
CA LEU A 153 -3.47 15.09 -18.50
C LEU A 153 -3.81 16.59 -18.33
N GLU A 154 -2.82 17.44 -18.13
CA GLU A 154 -2.96 18.89 -17.97
C GLU A 154 -3.94 19.27 -16.83
N PRO A 155 -3.75 18.75 -15.59
CA PRO A 155 -4.63 19.09 -14.48
C PRO A 155 -4.50 20.57 -14.09
N ASP A 156 -5.59 21.16 -13.58
CA ASP A 156 -5.58 22.50 -12.98
C ASP A 156 -5.38 22.42 -11.45
N LEU A 157 -5.69 21.25 -10.87
CA LEU A 157 -5.49 20.92 -9.47
C LEU A 157 -5.05 19.45 -9.36
N VAL A 158 -4.04 19.19 -8.55
CA VAL A 158 -3.66 17.85 -8.08
C VAL A 158 -4.09 17.69 -6.63
N ILE A 159 -4.74 16.60 -6.31
CA ILE A 159 -5.08 16.18 -4.95
C ILE A 159 -4.22 14.95 -4.63
N LEU A 160 -3.34 15.07 -3.65
CA LEU A 160 -2.56 13.96 -3.11
C LEU A 160 -3.35 13.34 -1.97
N GLN A 161 -3.80 12.10 -2.14
CA GLN A 161 -4.40 11.33 -1.06
C GLN A 161 -3.28 10.61 -0.31
N TYR A 162 -3.13 10.93 0.95
CA TYR A 162 -2.18 10.34 1.87
C TYR A 162 -2.79 9.15 2.62
N CYS A 163 -2.02 8.07 2.73
CA CYS A 163 -2.25 6.97 3.64
C CYS A 163 -0.95 6.64 4.42
N THR A 164 -1.08 6.05 5.60
CA THR A 164 0.06 5.76 6.47
C THR A 164 1.06 4.73 5.90
N ASN A 165 0.71 4.02 4.84
CA ASN A 165 1.60 3.10 4.11
C ASN A 165 2.44 3.78 3.01
N ASP A 166 2.31 5.09 2.79
CA ASP A 166 3.03 5.84 1.75
C ASP A 166 4.54 6.01 2.00
N HIS A 167 4.98 5.69 3.21
CA HIS A 167 6.34 5.95 3.70
C HIS A 167 7.40 4.93 3.22
N HIS A 168 7.10 4.14 2.21
CA HIS A 168 8.00 3.17 1.60
C HIS A 168 8.42 3.62 0.20
N LYS A 169 9.53 3.06 -0.30
CA LYS A 169 9.86 3.23 -1.72
C LYS A 169 8.92 2.41 -2.61
N PHE A 170 8.65 1.17 -2.21
CA PHE A 170 7.68 0.28 -2.86
C PHE A 170 7.00 -0.57 -1.79
N LEU A 171 5.68 -0.50 -1.71
CA LEU A 171 4.91 -1.39 -0.85
C LEU A 171 4.83 -2.79 -1.45
N HIS A 172 4.65 -2.88 -2.76
CA HIS A 172 4.56 -4.12 -3.53
C HIS A 172 5.64 -4.19 -4.58
N ARG A 173 6.23 -5.39 -4.77
CA ARG A 173 7.18 -5.67 -5.84
C ARG A 173 6.66 -6.80 -6.72
N PHE A 174 6.72 -6.61 -8.01
CA PHE A 174 6.31 -7.56 -9.03
C PHE A 174 7.50 -7.98 -9.89
N ASP A 175 7.46 -9.19 -10.45
CA ASP A 175 8.43 -9.62 -11.44
C ASP A 175 8.09 -9.09 -12.84
N SER A 176 8.92 -9.43 -13.83
CA SER A 176 8.73 -9.01 -15.23
C SER A 176 7.45 -9.54 -15.87
N GLU A 177 6.81 -10.56 -15.28
CA GLU A 177 5.53 -11.12 -15.72
C GLU A 177 4.34 -10.57 -14.89
N ALA A 178 4.56 -9.49 -14.13
CA ALA A 178 3.59 -8.88 -13.22
C ALA A 178 3.04 -9.84 -12.15
N ARG A 179 3.86 -10.82 -11.74
CA ARG A 179 3.54 -11.67 -10.59
C ARG A 179 4.04 -10.97 -9.33
N LEU A 180 3.20 -10.88 -8.31
CA LEU A 180 3.60 -10.32 -7.03
C LEU A 180 4.71 -11.17 -6.41
N LEU A 181 5.88 -10.58 -6.23
CA LEU A 181 7.02 -11.20 -5.57
C LEU A 181 6.92 -11.07 -4.05
N ILE A 182 6.66 -9.85 -3.58
CA ILE A 182 6.69 -9.54 -2.15
C ILE A 182 5.90 -8.25 -1.86
N THR A 183 5.27 -8.17 -0.70
CA THR A 183 4.81 -6.93 -0.08
C THR A 183 5.74 -6.54 1.05
N GLU A 184 5.77 -5.29 1.48
CA GLU A 184 6.62 -4.88 2.61
C GLU A 184 6.26 -5.62 3.90
N SER A 185 4.97 -5.82 4.19
CA SER A 185 4.53 -6.66 5.33
C SER A 185 5.04 -8.09 5.22
N THR A 186 4.95 -8.68 4.03
CA THR A 186 5.47 -10.01 3.77
C THR A 186 7.00 -10.04 3.83
N ARG A 187 7.67 -9.02 3.28
CA ARG A 187 9.12 -8.89 3.32
C ARG A 187 9.64 -8.86 4.76
N TRP A 188 9.05 -8.05 5.63
CA TRP A 188 9.48 -7.94 7.02
C TRP A 188 9.33 -9.24 7.81
N VAL A 189 8.28 -9.99 7.52
CA VAL A 189 8.01 -11.28 8.16
C VAL A 189 8.86 -12.40 7.56
N LEU A 190 9.03 -12.41 6.22
CA LEU A 190 9.69 -13.48 5.49
C LEU A 190 11.18 -13.20 5.24
N VAL A 191 11.56 -11.92 5.13
CA VAL A 191 12.90 -11.50 4.69
C VAL A 191 13.32 -10.25 5.46
N PRO A 192 13.77 -10.38 6.72
CA PRO A 192 14.02 -9.22 7.59
C PRO A 192 15.20 -8.35 7.14
N ASP A 193 16.23 -8.89 6.51
CA ASP A 193 17.41 -8.16 6.03
C ASP A 193 18.07 -8.94 4.89
N GLU A 194 18.50 -8.25 3.85
CA GLU A 194 19.26 -8.83 2.73
C GLU A 194 20.64 -9.36 3.18
N ASN A 195 21.15 -8.86 4.30
CA ASN A 195 22.39 -9.30 4.93
C ASN A 195 22.19 -10.43 5.96
N ASP A 196 20.93 -10.87 6.23
CA ASP A 196 20.68 -12.01 7.12
C ASP A 196 21.16 -13.30 6.43
N PRO A 197 22.07 -14.07 7.02
CA PRO A 197 22.55 -15.31 6.43
C PRO A 197 21.46 -16.37 6.25
N LEU A 198 20.31 -16.22 6.91
CA LEU A 198 19.10 -17.03 6.73
C LEU A 198 18.08 -16.42 5.76
N PHE A 199 18.41 -15.29 5.12
CA PHE A 199 17.58 -14.59 4.16
C PHE A 199 16.94 -15.51 3.11
N TRP A 200 17.73 -16.42 2.56
CA TRP A 200 17.29 -17.35 1.52
C TRP A 200 16.18 -18.31 1.99
N LEU A 201 16.23 -18.76 3.23
CA LEU A 201 15.33 -19.79 3.75
C LEU A 201 13.87 -19.32 3.88
N PRO A 202 13.57 -18.18 4.52
CA PRO A 202 12.19 -17.66 4.57
C PRO A 202 11.64 -17.25 3.20
N HIS A 203 12.50 -16.78 2.31
CA HIS A 203 12.11 -16.37 0.97
C HIS A 203 11.71 -17.55 0.07
N ASN A 204 12.31 -18.71 0.31
CA ASN A 204 12.11 -19.90 -0.51
C ASN A 204 11.29 -21.00 0.16
N SER A 205 10.86 -20.84 1.41
CA SER A 205 10.07 -21.83 2.15
C SER A 205 8.77 -21.27 2.69
N TYR A 206 7.66 -21.83 2.23
CA TYR A 206 6.31 -21.52 2.74
C TYR A 206 6.14 -21.82 4.22
N ILE A 207 6.69 -22.97 4.68
CA ILE A 207 6.61 -23.36 6.09
C ILE A 207 7.34 -22.35 6.95
N VAL A 208 8.59 -22.00 6.61
CA VAL A 208 9.36 -21.03 7.37
C VAL A 208 8.67 -19.65 7.34
N GLY A 209 8.14 -19.24 6.22
CA GLY A 209 7.36 -18.02 6.09
C GLY A 209 6.13 -18.00 7.00
N ARG A 210 5.35 -19.09 7.00
CA ARG A 210 4.17 -19.25 7.88
C ARG A 210 4.53 -19.30 9.36
N MET A 211 5.62 -19.96 9.71
CA MET A 211 6.10 -19.97 11.10
C MET A 211 6.52 -18.58 11.57
N ARG A 212 7.23 -17.80 10.73
CA ARG A 212 7.61 -16.42 11.04
C ARG A 212 6.38 -15.54 11.15
N LEU A 213 5.44 -15.64 10.23
CA LEU A 213 4.16 -14.93 10.30
C LEU A 213 3.41 -15.25 11.60
N ALA A 214 3.30 -16.53 11.95
CA ALA A 214 2.65 -16.93 13.19
C ALA A 214 3.37 -16.39 14.44
N LEU A 215 4.70 -16.39 14.45
CA LEU A 215 5.50 -15.83 15.53
C LEU A 215 5.34 -14.28 15.59
N PHE A 216 5.31 -13.62 14.45
CA PHE A 216 5.06 -12.20 14.35
C PHE A 216 3.69 -11.83 14.92
N LEU A 217 2.62 -12.50 14.45
CA LEU A 217 1.26 -12.28 14.94
C LEU A 217 1.12 -12.61 16.43
N TRP A 218 1.79 -13.69 16.89
CA TRP A 218 1.83 -14.01 18.32
C TRP A 218 2.50 -12.90 19.15
N ARG A 219 3.63 -12.36 18.70
CA ARG A 219 4.29 -11.23 19.36
C ARG A 219 3.43 -9.99 19.33
N ALA A 220 2.77 -9.71 18.19
CA ALA A 220 1.84 -8.63 18.03
C ALA A 220 0.70 -8.68 19.07
N ASN A 221 0.14 -9.89 19.30
CA ASN A 221 -0.91 -10.09 20.29
C ASN A 221 -0.41 -10.05 21.75
N GLN A 222 0.90 -10.10 21.99
CA GLN A 222 1.49 -9.98 23.34
C GLN A 222 1.91 -8.54 23.66
N GLY A 223 2.01 -7.68 22.67
CA GLY A 223 2.48 -6.31 22.84
C GLY A 223 1.38 -5.39 23.35
N ALA A 224 1.71 -4.56 24.32
CA ALA A 224 0.89 -3.42 24.76
C ALA A 224 1.04 -2.22 23.80
N GLY A 225 1.13 -2.45 22.48
CA GLY A 225 1.31 -1.43 21.46
C GLY A 225 0.07 -1.24 20.61
N TYR A 226 0.01 -0.15 19.86
CA TYR A 226 -1.02 0.06 18.86
C TYR A 226 -0.80 -0.85 17.65
N PRO A 227 -1.85 -1.20 16.87
CA PRO A 227 -1.75 -2.11 15.73
C PRO A 227 -0.68 -1.69 14.70
N TRP A 228 -0.50 -0.39 14.48
CA TRP A 228 0.51 0.13 13.54
C TRP A 228 1.96 -0.02 14.01
N ASP A 229 2.22 -0.14 15.32
CA ASP A 229 3.59 -0.37 15.83
C ASP A 229 4.17 -1.71 15.37
N ILE A 230 3.29 -2.61 14.97
CA ILE A 230 3.59 -4.00 14.67
C ILE A 230 3.52 -4.29 13.18
N LEU A 231 2.64 -3.59 12.46
CA LEU A 231 2.46 -3.78 11.02
C LEU A 231 3.49 -2.93 10.26
N PRO A 232 4.51 -3.53 9.64
CA PRO A 232 5.60 -2.81 8.97
C PRO A 232 5.11 -1.81 7.92
N ASP A 233 3.98 -2.11 7.25
CA ASP A 233 3.40 -1.26 6.23
C ASP A 233 3.00 0.11 6.77
N PHE A 234 2.64 0.21 8.05
CA PHE A 234 2.16 1.44 8.68
C PHE A 234 3.14 2.06 9.66
N ALA A 235 3.92 1.24 10.38
CA ALA A 235 4.79 1.69 11.47
C ALA A 235 5.74 2.82 11.06
N THR A 236 6.11 2.90 9.80
CA THR A 236 7.03 3.92 9.26
C THR A 236 6.44 5.34 9.36
N ALA A 237 5.12 5.49 9.31
CA ALA A 237 4.44 6.77 9.47
C ALA A 237 4.55 7.36 10.89
N TRP A 238 4.85 6.53 11.90
CA TRP A 238 5.11 6.96 13.28
C TRP A 238 6.59 7.19 13.58
N ARG A 239 7.49 7.00 12.60
CA ARG A 239 8.95 7.15 12.73
C ARG A 239 9.46 8.37 12.00
N ASP A 240 10.37 9.13 12.61
CA ASP A 240 10.92 10.35 12.02
C ASP A 240 11.69 10.11 10.73
N GLN A 241 12.29 8.92 10.56
CA GLN A 241 12.95 8.55 9.31
C GLN A 241 11.97 8.51 8.14
N GLY A 242 10.78 7.90 8.34
CA GLY A 242 9.76 7.86 7.30
C GLY A 242 9.34 9.25 6.82
N TRP A 243 9.27 10.22 7.73
CA TRP A 243 8.92 11.60 7.39
C TRP A 243 10.02 12.36 6.64
N ARG A 244 11.29 12.03 6.84
CA ARG A 244 12.38 12.61 6.02
C ARG A 244 12.26 12.18 4.57
N ASP A 245 12.06 10.90 4.33
CA ASP A 245 11.95 10.33 2.98
C ASP A 245 10.65 10.80 2.30
N TYR A 246 9.52 10.83 3.05
CA TYR A 246 8.24 11.35 2.58
C TYR A 246 8.34 12.83 2.17
N ARG A 247 8.98 13.67 2.99
CA ARG A 247 9.19 15.11 2.72
C ARG A 247 9.95 15.34 1.42
N GLU A 248 10.96 14.53 1.12
CA GLU A 248 11.70 14.64 -0.14
C GLU A 248 10.76 14.45 -1.35
N GLN A 249 9.93 13.42 -1.31
CA GLN A 249 8.99 13.14 -2.40
C GLN A 249 7.88 14.20 -2.47
N PHE A 250 7.34 14.61 -1.34
CA PHE A 250 6.33 15.67 -1.28
C PHE A 250 6.85 16.99 -1.85
N SER A 251 8.08 17.39 -1.48
CA SER A 251 8.68 18.61 -2.01
C SER A 251 8.91 18.54 -3.52
N ALA A 252 9.21 17.35 -4.05
CA ALA A 252 9.34 17.15 -5.49
C ALA A 252 7.99 17.25 -6.21
N ILE A 253 6.91 16.68 -5.66
CA ILE A 253 5.55 16.86 -6.16
C ILE A 253 5.19 18.36 -6.16
N HIS A 254 5.39 19.04 -5.02
CA HIS A 254 5.06 20.46 -4.88
C HIS A 254 5.76 21.30 -5.95
N ARG A 255 7.09 21.14 -6.12
CA ARG A 255 7.84 21.84 -7.16
C ARG A 255 7.32 21.56 -8.56
N LEU A 256 7.05 20.28 -8.87
CA LEU A 256 6.56 19.88 -10.19
C LEU A 256 5.24 20.57 -10.56
N VAL A 257 4.32 20.68 -9.62
CA VAL A 257 3.02 21.32 -9.87
C VAL A 257 3.12 22.85 -9.86
N ASP A 258 3.91 23.42 -8.95
CA ASP A 258 4.15 24.87 -8.83
C ASP A 258 4.81 25.44 -10.09
N ASP A 259 5.84 24.80 -10.61
CA ASP A 259 6.52 25.17 -11.87
C ASP A 259 5.57 25.22 -13.08
N LYS A 260 4.44 24.54 -13.00
CA LYS A 260 3.41 24.50 -14.04
C LYS A 260 2.18 25.36 -13.72
N GLY A 261 2.18 26.04 -12.57
CA GLY A 261 1.04 26.82 -12.10
C GLY A 261 -0.19 25.97 -11.74
N ILE A 262 0.02 24.71 -11.41
CA ILE A 262 -1.03 23.76 -10.99
C ILE A 262 -1.16 23.86 -9.47
N LYS A 263 -2.39 23.93 -8.96
CA LYS A 263 -2.63 23.91 -7.51
C LYS A 263 -2.41 22.52 -6.93
N LEU A 264 -2.02 22.45 -5.66
CA LEU A 264 -1.90 21.20 -4.89
C LEU A 264 -2.82 21.28 -3.67
N ALA A 265 -3.46 20.15 -3.34
CA ALA A 265 -4.16 19.94 -2.08
C ALA A 265 -3.89 18.53 -1.57
N VAL A 266 -4.08 18.31 -0.27
CA VAL A 266 -3.86 17.01 0.36
C VAL A 266 -5.14 16.53 1.04
N VAL A 267 -5.40 15.21 0.97
CA VAL A 267 -6.46 14.52 1.71
C VAL A 267 -5.81 13.42 2.54
N ALA A 268 -5.86 13.54 3.86
CA ALA A 268 -5.26 12.59 4.79
C ALA A 268 -6.28 11.53 5.24
N ALA A 269 -6.07 10.28 4.87
CA ALA A 269 -6.90 9.16 5.30
C ALA A 269 -6.43 8.61 6.66
N PRO A 270 -7.33 8.43 7.64
CA PRO A 270 -7.01 7.80 8.91
C PRO A 270 -7.15 6.27 8.84
N LEU A 271 -6.63 5.58 9.85
CA LEU A 271 -6.91 4.18 10.13
C LEU A 271 -8.09 4.06 11.12
N ALA A 272 -8.90 3.01 11.00
CA ALA A 272 -10.00 2.73 11.94
C ALA A 272 -9.52 2.64 13.40
N SER A 273 -8.34 2.05 13.62
CA SER A 273 -7.73 1.91 14.94
C SER A 273 -7.33 3.22 15.61
N GLN A 274 -7.29 4.34 14.89
CA GLN A 274 -7.07 5.67 15.50
C GLN A 274 -8.31 6.20 16.23
N PHE A 275 -9.49 5.56 16.04
CA PHE A 275 -10.76 5.90 16.70
C PHE A 275 -11.13 4.94 17.84
N ASP A 276 -10.18 4.11 18.29
CA ASP A 276 -10.43 3.17 19.38
C ASP A 276 -10.73 3.92 20.69
N GLU A 277 -11.89 3.63 21.30
CA GLU A 277 -12.29 4.20 22.57
C GLU A 277 -11.33 3.87 23.73
N GLY A 278 -10.50 2.83 23.57
CA GLY A 278 -9.48 2.42 24.53
C GLY A 278 -8.19 3.27 24.51
N ILE A 279 -8.06 4.24 23.60
CA ILE A 279 -6.88 5.10 23.52
C ILE A 279 -6.81 6.04 24.73
N PRO A 280 -5.76 5.97 25.57
CA PRO A 280 -5.58 6.90 26.66
C PRO A 280 -5.41 8.34 26.15
N PRO A 281 -5.97 9.35 26.85
CA PRO A 281 -5.83 10.75 26.44
C PRO A 281 -4.38 11.23 26.27
N GLU A 282 -3.45 10.69 27.05
CA GLU A 282 -2.01 10.99 26.98
C GLU A 282 -1.36 10.50 25.71
N ASP A 283 -1.93 9.50 25.04
CA ASP A 283 -1.43 8.93 23.80
C ASP A 283 -2.04 9.57 22.53
N ALA A 284 -2.99 10.49 22.69
CA ALA A 284 -3.71 11.10 21.57
C ALA A 284 -2.77 11.76 20.55
N GLU A 285 -1.73 12.46 21.01
CA GLU A 285 -0.73 13.08 20.11
C GLU A 285 0.08 12.03 19.36
N TYR A 286 0.47 10.95 20.04
CA TYR A 286 1.17 9.83 19.39
C TYR A 286 0.28 9.16 18.33
N VAL A 287 -0.97 8.87 18.66
CA VAL A 287 -1.93 8.25 17.74
C VAL A 287 -2.11 9.08 16.46
N LEU A 288 -2.16 10.41 16.61
CA LEU A 288 -2.35 11.36 15.51
C LEU A 288 -1.04 11.85 14.87
N LYS A 289 0.12 11.32 15.27
CA LYS A 289 1.41 11.77 14.75
C LYS A 289 1.45 11.86 13.21
N PRO A 290 0.94 10.88 12.42
CA PRO A 290 0.94 11.00 10.97
C PRO A 290 0.19 12.22 10.45
N GLN A 291 -1.01 12.49 10.95
CA GLN A 291 -1.82 13.65 10.58
C GLN A 291 -1.15 14.97 11.00
N LEU A 292 -0.55 15.00 12.19
CA LEU A 292 0.12 16.19 12.71
C LEU A 292 1.40 16.53 11.93
N GLU A 293 2.22 15.54 11.60
CA GLU A 293 3.43 15.76 10.79
C GLU A 293 3.08 16.18 9.35
N LEU A 294 2.03 15.55 8.76
CA LEU A 294 1.55 15.93 7.44
C LEU A 294 1.00 17.37 7.45
N ALA A 295 0.22 17.75 8.47
CA ALA A 295 -0.31 19.11 8.60
C ALA A 295 0.80 20.16 8.70
N LYS A 296 1.83 19.92 9.55
CA LYS A 296 3.01 20.79 9.64
C LYS A 296 3.68 20.97 8.28
N MET A 297 3.85 19.89 7.55
CA MET A 297 4.45 19.95 6.22
C MET A 297 3.58 20.72 5.23
N CYS A 298 2.26 20.47 5.22
CA CYS A 298 1.33 21.19 4.36
C CYS A 298 1.35 22.69 4.66
N ASP A 299 1.40 23.09 5.92
CA ASP A 299 1.50 24.49 6.36
C ASP A 299 2.81 25.13 5.88
N GLU A 300 3.94 24.43 5.98
CA GLU A 300 5.25 24.91 5.51
C GLU A 300 5.25 25.21 4.01
N TYR A 301 4.53 24.42 3.21
CA TYR A 301 4.44 24.58 1.76
C TYR A 301 3.23 25.42 1.30
N GLY A 302 2.38 25.87 2.22
CA GLY A 302 1.16 26.60 1.89
C GLY A 302 0.13 25.75 1.15
N VAL A 303 0.13 24.43 1.35
CA VAL A 303 -0.76 23.47 0.72
C VAL A 303 -1.98 23.20 1.61
N PRO A 304 -3.20 23.47 1.15
CA PRO A 304 -4.39 23.15 1.95
C PRO A 304 -4.57 21.64 2.12
N MET A 305 -4.93 21.23 3.36
CA MET A 305 -5.10 19.83 3.73
C MET A 305 -6.49 19.58 4.32
N LEU A 306 -7.16 18.53 3.83
CA LEU A 306 -8.35 17.93 4.45
C LEU A 306 -7.94 16.74 5.32
N ASP A 307 -8.10 16.87 6.63
CA ASP A 307 -7.87 15.80 7.59
C ASP A 307 -9.17 15.00 7.79
N LEU A 308 -9.24 13.81 7.20
CA LEU A 308 -10.41 12.94 7.34
C LEU A 308 -10.56 12.34 8.75
N TYR A 309 -9.52 12.33 9.58
CA TYR A 309 -9.70 11.97 10.98
C TYR A 309 -10.73 12.89 11.63
N ARG A 310 -10.58 14.21 11.48
CA ARG A 310 -11.52 15.20 12.04
C ARG A 310 -12.91 15.11 11.44
N VAL A 311 -13.02 14.69 10.17
CA VAL A 311 -14.31 14.50 9.50
C VAL A 311 -15.03 13.27 10.03
N PHE A 312 -14.30 12.22 10.39
CA PHE A 312 -14.84 10.94 10.84
C PHE A 312 -15.09 10.89 12.34
N ASP A 313 -14.35 11.71 13.11
CA ASP A 313 -14.46 11.76 14.57
C ASP A 313 -15.89 12.10 15.03
N GLY A 314 -16.32 11.41 16.08
CA GLY A 314 -17.66 11.55 16.66
C GLY A 314 -18.82 10.98 15.81
N ARG A 315 -18.56 10.37 14.64
CA ARG A 315 -19.61 9.74 13.83
C ARG A 315 -19.99 8.37 14.38
N LYS A 316 -21.30 8.14 14.51
CA LYS A 316 -21.84 6.90 15.09
C LYS A 316 -22.00 5.77 14.09
N VAL A 317 -21.74 6.00 12.80
CA VAL A 317 -21.88 5.01 11.74
C VAL A 317 -20.52 4.45 11.35
N PRO A 318 -20.40 3.15 11.08
CA PRO A 318 -19.15 2.57 10.59
C PRO A 318 -18.76 3.18 9.23
N LEU A 319 -17.50 3.61 9.11
CA LEU A 319 -16.97 4.26 7.90
C LEU A 319 -15.90 3.42 7.18
N PHE A 320 -15.39 2.38 7.85
CA PHE A 320 -14.34 1.51 7.34
C PHE A 320 -14.85 0.14 6.92
N SER A 321 -14.16 -0.48 6.00
CA SER A 321 -14.26 -1.91 5.69
C SER A 321 -13.69 -2.76 6.83
N GLY A 322 -13.85 -4.08 6.76
CA GLY A 322 -13.38 -4.98 7.81
C GLY A 322 -11.87 -5.05 8.02
N ASP A 323 -11.07 -4.47 7.10
CA ASP A 323 -9.62 -4.35 7.22
C ASP A 323 -9.15 -3.14 8.04
N GLY A 324 -10.05 -2.21 8.34
CA GLY A 324 -9.74 -1.00 9.11
C GLY A 324 -8.91 0.06 8.37
N ILE A 325 -8.66 -0.12 7.09
CA ILE A 325 -7.87 0.78 6.23
C ILE A 325 -8.77 1.42 5.18
N HIS A 326 -9.46 0.58 4.40
CA HIS A 326 -10.30 1.03 3.30
C HIS A 326 -11.66 1.50 3.81
N PHE A 327 -12.22 2.48 3.13
CA PHE A 327 -13.55 2.97 3.47
C PHE A 327 -14.63 2.00 2.96
N ASN A 328 -15.71 1.89 3.70
CA ASN A 328 -16.93 1.25 3.23
C ASN A 328 -17.74 2.26 2.36
N PRO A 329 -18.85 1.86 1.74
CA PRO A 329 -19.65 2.76 0.90
C PRO A 329 -20.10 4.05 1.60
N GLU A 330 -20.35 4.03 2.91
CA GLU A 330 -20.69 5.23 3.68
C GLU A 330 -19.46 6.12 3.91
N GLY A 331 -18.30 5.54 4.26
CA GLY A 331 -17.05 6.26 4.38
C GLY A 331 -16.67 6.98 3.08
N HIS A 332 -16.85 6.34 1.94
CA HIS A 332 -16.65 6.97 0.63
C HIS A 332 -17.60 8.15 0.38
N ARG A 333 -18.90 8.03 0.73
CA ARG A 333 -19.85 9.13 0.59
C ARG A 333 -19.51 10.32 1.49
N VAL A 334 -19.16 10.04 2.74
CA VAL A 334 -18.75 11.07 3.70
C VAL A 334 -17.49 11.78 3.22
N THR A 335 -16.50 11.03 2.72
CA THR A 335 -15.26 11.59 2.18
C THR A 335 -15.51 12.46 0.96
N ALA A 336 -16.32 12.00 0.00
CA ALA A 336 -16.62 12.77 -1.21
C ALA A 336 -17.29 14.11 -0.88
N ARG A 337 -18.29 14.10 0.03
CA ARG A 337 -18.95 15.33 0.49
C ARG A 337 -17.97 16.28 1.18
N ALA A 338 -17.19 15.78 2.14
CA ALA A 338 -16.23 16.60 2.87
C ALA A 338 -15.15 17.19 1.93
N LEU A 339 -14.76 16.43 0.91
CA LEU A 339 -13.81 16.90 -0.08
C LEU A 339 -14.41 17.98 -0.98
N GLU A 340 -15.66 17.84 -1.43
CA GLU A 340 -16.35 18.88 -2.19
C GLU A 340 -16.45 20.18 -1.38
N GLU A 341 -16.93 20.10 -0.13
CA GLU A 341 -17.05 21.26 0.78
C GLU A 341 -15.67 21.92 1.02
N PHE A 342 -14.61 21.11 1.21
CA PHE A 342 -13.24 21.60 1.39
C PHE A 342 -12.72 22.32 0.13
N LEU A 343 -12.96 21.75 -1.05
CA LEU A 343 -12.55 22.35 -2.33
C LEU A 343 -13.26 23.70 -2.58
N GLU A 344 -14.54 23.79 -2.25
CA GLU A 344 -15.32 25.03 -2.36
C GLU A 344 -14.83 26.10 -1.37
N ALA A 345 -14.69 25.72 -0.08
CA ALA A 345 -14.23 26.63 0.98
C ALA A 345 -12.85 27.24 0.69
N ASN A 346 -11.97 26.47 0.08
CA ASN A 346 -10.60 26.91 -0.28
C ASN A 346 -10.49 27.46 -1.71
N ARG A 347 -11.59 27.60 -2.45
CA ARG A 347 -11.61 28.09 -3.87
C ARG A 347 -10.64 27.29 -4.75
N LEU A 348 -10.68 25.98 -4.60
CA LEU A 348 -9.81 25.05 -5.33
C LEU A 348 -10.48 24.47 -6.56
N ILE A 349 -11.82 24.53 -6.66
CA ILE A 349 -12.52 24.08 -7.88
C ILE A 349 -12.13 25.00 -9.02
N PRO A 350 -11.51 24.49 -10.10
CA PRO A 350 -11.08 25.31 -11.21
C PRO A 350 -12.25 25.98 -11.91
N GLY A 351 -12.22 27.31 -12.08
CA GLY A 351 -13.24 28.07 -12.79
C GLY A 351 -14.46 28.48 -11.96
N SER A 352 -14.47 28.22 -10.64
CA SER A 352 -15.48 28.75 -9.71
C SER A 352 -15.13 30.17 -9.25
#